data_a99ae1ae5b99b2c0956e133f351c45a0
#
_entry.id   a99ae1ae5b99b2c0956e133f351c45a0
#
_cell.length_a   1.000
_cell.length_b   1.000
_cell.length_c   1.000
_cell.angle_alpha   90.00
_cell.angle_beta   90.00
_cell.angle_gamma   90.00
#
_symmetry.space_group_name_H-M   'P 1'
#
loop_
_entity.id
_entity.type
_entity.pdbx_description
1 polymer ?
#
loop_
_entity_poly.entity_id
_entity_poly.type
_entity_poly.pdbx_seq_one_letter_code
_entity_poly.pdbx_strand_id
1 'polypeptide(L)'
;MRKLIMMAVVFALAMVPGTALAQSGEGTVTVVHGVPDLAVDVYVNGDLTLSDFEYGTVTDPLTLPAGDYDIAIRAAGADAASDPVLAQAVTLPAGANATIEANLDGAGAPVISVWVNDISAIDAGNGRVTVRHTAAAPNVDIVANDGALFSDVPNGAEGVADVPSGDYNVKVTAAGDASTVVTEVAALTIPEGTNVIVYAIGDLEGGSFQLAVQTLAGLQAAPNGVPTGTGGDLGAAMPAWFVAMLAIAGVLIAAGGTAGLQAARRQR
;
A
#
# COMPACT_ATOMS: atom_id res chain seq x y z
N MET A 1 -75.70 -25.50 -15.99
CA MET A 1 -75.01 -24.56 -15.10
C MET A 1 -73.71 -25.24 -14.67
N ARG A 2 -72.61 -24.95 -15.37
CA ARG A 2 -71.27 -25.50 -15.09
C ARG A 2 -70.51 -24.47 -14.25
N LYS A 3 -70.19 -24.82 -13.00
CA LYS A 3 -69.38 -23.97 -12.11
C LYS A 3 -67.90 -24.24 -12.46
N LEU A 4 -67.21 -23.19 -13.01
CA LEU A 4 -65.76 -23.16 -13.12
C LEU A 4 -65.16 -22.89 -11.73
N ILE A 5 -64.33 -23.78 -11.24
CA ILE A 5 -63.50 -23.57 -10.06
C ILE A 5 -62.15 -23.05 -10.56
N MET A 6 -61.86 -21.78 -10.25
CA MET A 6 -60.59 -21.13 -10.59
C MET A 6 -59.61 -21.40 -9.44
N MET A 7 -58.64 -22.22 -9.69
CA MET A 7 -57.59 -22.60 -8.73
C MET A 7 -56.47 -21.54 -8.82
N ALA A 8 -56.35 -20.67 -7.83
CA ALA A 8 -55.26 -19.70 -7.73
C ALA A 8 -54.01 -20.41 -7.18
N VAL A 9 -52.99 -20.52 -8.02
CA VAL A 9 -51.65 -21.01 -7.59
C VAL A 9 -50.89 -19.80 -7.02
N VAL A 10 -50.73 -19.76 -5.71
CA VAL A 10 -49.86 -18.78 -5.01
C VAL A 10 -48.43 -19.26 -5.15
N PHE A 11 -47.64 -18.55 -5.94
CA PHE A 11 -46.20 -18.79 -6.07
C PHE A 11 -45.51 -18.08 -4.87
N ALA A 12 -45.18 -18.82 -3.85
CA ALA A 12 -44.35 -18.33 -2.73
C ALA A 12 -42.89 -18.19 -3.21
N LEU A 13 -42.48 -16.93 -3.48
CA LEU A 13 -41.08 -16.59 -3.77
C LEU A 13 -40.31 -16.71 -2.46
N ALA A 14 -39.60 -17.82 -2.26
CA ALA A 14 -38.68 -17.98 -1.15
C ALA A 14 -37.50 -17.03 -1.36
N MET A 15 -37.44 -15.95 -0.57
CA MET A 15 -36.23 -15.13 -0.43
C MET A 15 -35.16 -16.01 0.23
N VAL A 16 -34.22 -16.48 -0.57
CA VAL A 16 -32.98 -17.05 -0.06
C VAL A 16 -32.16 -15.88 0.48
N PRO A 17 -31.81 -15.84 1.78
CA PRO A 17 -30.88 -14.83 2.27
C PRO A 17 -29.56 -15.05 1.55
N GLY A 18 -29.15 -14.09 0.71
CA GLY A 18 -27.85 -14.08 0.08
C GLY A 18 -26.82 -14.06 1.20
N THR A 19 -26.09 -15.16 1.40
CA THR A 19 -24.85 -15.14 2.16
C THR A 19 -23.91 -14.17 1.44
N ALA A 20 -23.66 -13.01 2.04
CA ALA A 20 -22.56 -12.17 1.62
C ALA A 20 -21.31 -13.06 1.65
N LEU A 21 -20.74 -13.35 0.47
CA LEU A 21 -19.45 -14.01 0.38
C LEU A 21 -18.46 -13.04 1.02
N ALA A 22 -17.95 -13.40 2.19
CA ALA A 22 -16.82 -12.70 2.76
C ALA A 22 -15.73 -12.64 1.67
N GLN A 23 -15.26 -11.44 1.35
CA GLN A 23 -14.21 -11.23 0.34
C GLN A 23 -12.96 -11.92 0.88
N SER A 24 -12.71 -13.14 0.41
CA SER A 24 -11.52 -13.90 0.82
C SER A 24 -10.31 -13.26 0.16
N GLY A 25 -9.42 -12.69 0.94
CA GLY A 25 -8.19 -12.03 0.50
C GLY A 25 -7.63 -11.19 1.62
N GLU A 26 -6.45 -10.69 1.42
CA GLU A 26 -5.77 -9.79 2.34
C GLU A 26 -5.54 -8.44 1.65
N GLY A 27 -5.42 -7.38 2.43
CA GLY A 27 -4.92 -6.08 2.02
C GLY A 27 -3.76 -5.67 2.91
N THR A 28 -3.07 -4.62 2.53
CA THR A 28 -1.97 -4.05 3.30
C THR A 28 -2.38 -2.67 3.81
N VAL A 29 -2.12 -2.39 5.08
CA VAL A 29 -2.44 -1.11 5.71
C VAL A 29 -1.18 -0.53 6.37
N THR A 30 -0.90 0.75 6.11
CA THR A 30 0.06 1.57 6.84
C THR A 30 -0.73 2.59 7.66
N VAL A 31 -0.27 2.89 8.87
CA VAL A 31 -0.89 3.92 9.71
C VAL A 31 0.07 5.09 9.86
N VAL A 32 -0.45 6.31 9.73
CA VAL A 32 0.31 7.56 9.87
C VAL A 32 -0.32 8.43 10.94
N HIS A 33 0.51 9.00 11.81
CA HIS A 33 0.05 9.94 12.82
C HIS A 33 0.50 11.37 12.50
N GLY A 34 -0.42 12.16 11.96
CA GLY A 34 -0.19 13.54 11.53
C GLY A 34 -0.80 14.62 12.44
N VAL A 35 -1.34 14.26 13.63
CA VAL A 35 -1.88 15.21 14.61
C VAL A 35 -0.80 15.53 15.64
N PRO A 36 -0.36 16.79 15.77
CA PRO A 36 0.70 17.18 16.72
C PRO A 36 0.25 17.16 18.17
N ASP A 37 1.21 17.25 19.09
CA ASP A 37 1.06 17.47 20.53
C ASP A 37 0.31 16.36 21.30
N LEU A 38 0.05 15.21 20.70
CA LEU A 38 -0.65 14.12 21.34
C LEU A 38 -0.11 12.77 20.87
N ALA A 39 0.41 11.94 21.77
CA ALA A 39 0.58 10.51 21.50
C ALA A 39 -0.78 9.82 21.62
N VAL A 40 -1.02 8.80 20.79
CA VAL A 40 -2.32 8.13 20.73
C VAL A 40 -2.21 6.63 20.83
N ASP A 41 -3.29 6.00 21.29
CA ASP A 41 -3.54 4.58 21.20
C ASP A 41 -4.55 4.32 20.09
N VAL A 42 -4.23 3.40 19.18
CA VAL A 42 -5.10 3.02 18.06
C VAL A 42 -5.72 1.67 18.34
N TYR A 43 -7.05 1.62 18.33
CA TYR A 43 -7.84 0.42 18.51
C TYR A 43 -8.48 0.03 17.18
N VAL A 44 -8.44 -1.24 16.87
CA VAL A 44 -9.08 -1.84 15.69
C VAL A 44 -10.08 -2.89 16.18
N ASN A 45 -11.36 -2.74 15.83
CA ASN A 45 -12.45 -3.60 16.28
C ASN A 45 -12.51 -3.75 17.81
N GLY A 46 -12.10 -2.70 18.55
CA GLY A 46 -12.05 -2.68 20.01
C GLY A 46 -10.76 -3.20 20.64
N ASP A 47 -9.85 -3.80 19.86
CA ASP A 47 -8.56 -4.31 20.35
C ASP A 47 -7.47 -3.24 20.17
N LEU A 48 -6.64 -3.02 21.22
CA LEU A 48 -5.48 -2.14 21.17
C LEU A 48 -4.44 -2.70 20.18
N THR A 49 -4.21 -1.98 19.10
CA THR A 49 -3.32 -2.41 18.00
C THR A 49 -1.99 -1.65 18.01
N LEU A 50 -2.04 -0.33 18.23
CA LEU A 50 -0.86 0.51 18.38
C LEU A 50 -0.98 1.27 19.70
N SER A 51 0.06 1.26 20.53
CA SER A 51 0.12 2.01 21.78
C SER A 51 1.21 3.08 21.70
N ASP A 52 1.00 4.19 22.39
CA ASP A 52 1.96 5.30 22.46
C ASP A 52 2.45 5.75 21.07
N PHE A 53 1.55 5.78 20.10
CA PHE A 53 1.86 6.11 18.71
C PHE A 53 2.09 7.62 18.59
N GLU A 54 3.35 8.00 18.34
CA GLU A 54 3.80 9.38 18.39
C GLU A 54 3.57 10.12 17.07
N TYR A 55 3.42 11.44 17.15
CA TYR A 55 3.33 12.35 16.00
C TYR A 55 4.49 12.18 15.03
N GLY A 56 4.19 12.17 13.73
CA GLY A 56 5.17 11.98 12.66
C GLY A 56 5.56 10.52 12.38
N THR A 57 5.02 9.58 13.14
CA THR A 57 5.32 8.15 12.93
C THR A 57 4.51 7.55 11.79
N VAL A 58 5.17 6.73 11.00
CA VAL A 58 4.61 5.88 9.94
C VAL A 58 4.93 4.43 10.31
N THR A 59 3.91 3.57 10.38
CA THR A 59 4.14 2.14 10.70
C THR A 59 4.77 1.39 9.54
N ASP A 60 5.38 0.26 9.85
CA ASP A 60 5.58 -0.79 8.85
C ASP A 60 4.22 -1.27 8.29
N PRO A 61 4.20 -1.78 7.04
CA PRO A 61 2.97 -2.30 6.45
C PRO A 61 2.41 -3.49 7.24
N LEU A 62 1.13 -3.44 7.58
CA LEU A 62 0.38 -4.49 8.25
C LEU A 62 -0.47 -5.24 7.21
N THR A 63 -0.35 -6.57 7.15
CA THR A 63 -1.23 -7.39 6.32
C THR A 63 -2.46 -7.79 7.13
N LEU A 64 -3.64 -7.44 6.62
CA LEU A 64 -4.92 -7.69 7.28
C LEU A 64 -5.89 -8.39 6.32
N PRO A 65 -6.80 -9.25 6.81
CA PRO A 65 -7.90 -9.76 6.00
C PRO A 65 -8.70 -8.64 5.36
N ALA A 66 -9.20 -8.82 4.14
CA ALA A 66 -10.15 -7.89 3.55
C ALA A 66 -11.45 -7.88 4.36
N GLY A 67 -12.03 -6.71 4.61
CA GLY A 67 -13.23 -6.58 5.41
C GLY A 67 -13.43 -5.18 5.98
N ASP A 68 -14.41 -5.07 6.88
CA ASP A 68 -14.75 -3.84 7.56
C ASP A 68 -14.04 -3.78 8.92
N TYR A 69 -13.53 -2.61 9.26
CA TYR A 69 -12.79 -2.34 10.49
C TYR A 69 -13.33 -1.09 11.16
N ASP A 70 -13.61 -1.18 12.45
CA ASP A 70 -13.91 -0.04 13.29
C ASP A 70 -12.61 0.47 13.91
N ILE A 71 -12.19 1.67 13.48
CA ILE A 71 -11.00 2.35 13.98
C ILE A 71 -11.41 3.34 15.06
N ALA A 72 -10.77 3.27 16.22
CA ALA A 72 -10.94 4.24 17.29
C ALA A 72 -9.57 4.70 17.81
N ILE A 73 -9.38 6.02 17.88
CA ILE A 73 -8.15 6.67 18.34
C ILE A 73 -8.42 7.34 19.68
N ARG A 74 -7.60 7.05 20.66
CA ARG A 74 -7.65 7.64 22.01
C ARG A 74 -6.34 8.28 22.37
N ALA A 75 -6.34 9.18 23.35
CA ALA A 75 -5.08 9.67 23.92
C ALA A 75 -4.31 8.50 24.53
N ALA A 76 -2.99 8.48 24.39
CA ALA A 76 -2.15 7.41 24.91
C ALA A 76 -2.36 7.21 26.43
N GLY A 77 -2.53 5.97 26.84
CA GLY A 77 -2.78 5.60 28.24
C GLY A 77 -4.19 5.92 28.74
N ALA A 78 -5.12 6.37 27.88
CA ALA A 78 -6.52 6.54 28.26
C ALA A 78 -7.21 5.19 28.48
N ASP A 79 -8.25 5.18 29.32
CA ASP A 79 -9.05 3.97 29.53
C ASP A 79 -9.67 3.48 28.20
N ALA A 80 -9.58 2.19 27.91
CA ALA A 80 -10.13 1.59 26.70
C ALA A 80 -11.66 1.81 26.57
N ALA A 81 -12.36 2.05 27.67
CA ALA A 81 -13.78 2.37 27.69
C ALA A 81 -14.08 3.88 27.57
N SER A 82 -13.05 4.74 27.52
CA SER A 82 -13.24 6.18 27.32
C SER A 82 -13.77 6.49 25.91
N ASP A 83 -14.38 7.64 25.74
CA ASP A 83 -14.78 8.10 24.40
C ASP A 83 -13.53 8.31 23.52
N PRO A 84 -13.52 7.83 22.27
CA PRO A 84 -12.41 8.08 21.36
C PRO A 84 -12.34 9.56 20.94
N VAL A 85 -11.13 10.06 20.73
CA VAL A 85 -10.90 11.38 20.12
C VAL A 85 -11.38 11.36 18.66
N LEU A 86 -11.11 10.26 17.94
CA LEU A 86 -11.57 10.01 16.59
C LEU A 86 -12.07 8.58 16.47
N ALA A 87 -13.15 8.38 15.69
CA ALA A 87 -13.61 7.04 15.33
C ALA A 87 -14.17 7.03 13.91
N GLN A 88 -13.85 5.99 13.15
CA GLN A 88 -14.32 5.81 11.78
C GLN A 88 -14.36 4.33 11.39
N ALA A 89 -15.43 3.92 10.70
CA ALA A 89 -15.46 2.63 10.03
C ALA A 89 -14.73 2.72 8.68
N VAL A 90 -13.88 1.74 8.39
CA VAL A 90 -13.06 1.66 7.18
C VAL A 90 -13.24 0.28 6.55
N THR A 91 -13.46 0.23 5.25
CA THR A 91 -13.47 -1.03 4.48
C THR A 91 -12.13 -1.21 3.79
N LEU A 92 -11.47 -2.35 4.02
CA LEU A 92 -10.24 -2.76 3.35
C LEU A 92 -10.57 -3.76 2.24
N PRO A 93 -10.48 -3.38 0.94
CA PRO A 93 -10.68 -4.30 -0.16
C PRO A 93 -9.55 -5.34 -0.27
N ALA A 94 -9.85 -6.54 -0.79
CA ALA A 94 -8.83 -7.53 -1.08
C ALA A 94 -7.82 -7.00 -2.11
N GLY A 95 -6.53 -7.20 -1.85
CA GLY A 95 -5.43 -6.75 -2.69
C GLY A 95 -5.15 -5.24 -2.62
N ALA A 96 -5.90 -4.48 -1.84
CA ALA A 96 -5.63 -3.06 -1.66
C ALA A 96 -4.37 -2.83 -0.83
N ASN A 97 -3.64 -1.77 -1.17
CA ASN A 97 -2.65 -1.15 -0.31
C ASN A 97 -3.23 0.19 0.14
N ALA A 98 -3.45 0.35 1.43
CA ALA A 98 -4.12 1.52 1.99
C ALA A 98 -3.26 2.19 3.07
N THR A 99 -3.48 3.47 3.27
CA THR A 99 -2.95 4.21 4.42
C THR A 99 -4.13 4.79 5.19
N ILE A 100 -4.14 4.58 6.50
CA ILE A 100 -5.04 5.23 7.44
C ILE A 100 -4.23 6.30 8.17
N GLU A 101 -4.66 7.53 8.06
CA GLU A 101 -3.93 8.67 8.60
C GLU A 101 -4.82 9.45 9.57
N ALA A 102 -4.34 9.66 10.80
CA ALA A 102 -4.90 10.69 11.67
C ALA A 102 -4.20 12.00 11.34
N ASN A 103 -4.92 13.00 10.85
CA ASN A 103 -4.37 14.27 10.39
C ASN A 103 -5.24 15.46 10.78
N LEU A 104 -4.81 16.65 10.43
CA LEU A 104 -5.60 17.87 10.58
C LEU A 104 -6.29 18.24 9.27
N ASP A 105 -7.53 18.66 9.34
CA ASP A 105 -8.19 19.33 8.22
C ASP A 105 -7.67 20.77 8.04
N GLY A 106 -8.13 21.48 6.99
CA GLY A 106 -7.70 22.83 6.69
C GLY A 106 -8.08 23.88 7.77
N ALA A 107 -8.95 23.53 8.73
CA ALA A 107 -9.34 24.35 9.86
C ALA A 107 -8.58 23.96 11.16
N GLY A 108 -7.71 22.95 11.10
CA GLY A 108 -6.97 22.45 12.25
C GLY A 108 -7.72 21.44 13.11
N ALA A 109 -8.88 20.95 12.66
CA ALA A 109 -9.59 19.90 13.38
C ALA A 109 -9.00 18.51 13.03
N PRO A 110 -8.84 17.60 14.03
CA PRO A 110 -8.35 16.27 13.78
C PRO A 110 -9.40 15.42 13.04
N VAL A 111 -8.94 14.67 12.03
CA VAL A 111 -9.77 13.79 11.19
C VAL A 111 -9.03 12.48 10.90
N ILE A 112 -9.75 11.45 10.44
CA ILE A 112 -9.16 10.24 9.87
C ILE A 112 -9.31 10.33 8.36
N SER A 113 -8.20 10.25 7.63
CA SER A 113 -8.15 10.12 6.18
C SER A 113 -7.78 8.70 5.78
N VAL A 114 -8.41 8.19 4.73
CA VAL A 114 -8.12 6.86 4.18
C VAL A 114 -7.70 7.02 2.72
N TRP A 115 -6.50 6.57 2.42
CA TRP A 115 -5.88 6.65 1.11
C TRP A 115 -5.71 5.24 0.52
N VAL A 116 -6.12 5.04 -0.71
CA VAL A 116 -5.76 3.84 -1.47
C VAL A 116 -4.50 4.16 -2.26
N ASN A 117 -3.41 3.51 -1.92
CA ASN A 117 -2.12 3.76 -2.53
C ASN A 117 -2.08 3.19 -3.95
N ASP A 118 -1.54 3.96 -4.90
CA ASP A 118 -1.31 3.47 -6.25
C ASP A 118 -0.10 2.52 -6.26
N ILE A 119 -0.38 1.24 -6.44
CA ILE A 119 0.59 0.16 -6.56
C ILE A 119 0.69 -0.38 -8.00
N SER A 120 0.18 0.35 -8.98
CA SER A 120 0.33 0.00 -10.38
C SER A 120 1.80 -0.01 -10.79
N ALA A 121 2.11 -0.82 -11.80
CA ALA A 121 3.48 -0.96 -12.30
C ALA A 121 4.04 0.38 -12.81
N ILE A 122 5.30 0.63 -12.49
CA ILE A 122 6.06 1.83 -12.87
C ILE A 122 7.02 1.44 -14.00
N ASP A 123 7.07 2.25 -15.05
CA ASP A 123 7.97 2.02 -16.19
C ASP A 123 9.44 2.04 -15.78
N ALA A 124 10.26 1.24 -16.48
CA ALA A 124 11.70 1.15 -16.21
C ALA A 124 12.37 2.52 -16.27
N GLY A 125 13.28 2.78 -15.34
CA GLY A 125 13.98 4.05 -15.18
C GLY A 125 13.20 5.10 -14.40
N ASN A 126 11.95 4.86 -14.03
CA ASN A 126 11.11 5.78 -13.28
C ASN A 126 10.85 5.27 -11.84
N GLY A 127 10.57 6.22 -10.95
CA GLY A 127 9.89 6.01 -9.69
C GLY A 127 8.61 6.85 -9.66
N ARG A 128 7.77 6.61 -8.68
CA ARG A 128 6.55 7.39 -8.43
C ARG A 128 6.75 8.25 -7.21
N VAL A 129 6.29 9.49 -7.27
CA VAL A 129 6.15 10.36 -6.10
C VAL A 129 4.69 10.68 -5.89
N THR A 130 4.23 10.48 -4.66
CA THR A 130 2.91 10.88 -4.19
C THR A 130 3.09 11.92 -3.10
N VAL A 131 2.45 13.07 -3.20
CA VAL A 131 2.47 14.09 -2.14
C VAL A 131 1.05 14.27 -1.63
N ARG A 132 0.86 14.11 -0.33
CA ARG A 132 -0.41 14.31 0.39
C ARG A 132 -0.33 15.53 1.26
N HIS A 133 -1.23 16.47 1.04
CA HIS A 133 -1.32 17.67 1.86
C HIS A 133 -2.39 17.48 2.93
N THR A 134 -1.95 17.12 4.15
CA THR A 134 -2.80 16.78 5.29
C THR A 134 -2.48 17.63 6.53
N ALA A 135 -1.68 18.69 6.33
CA ALA A 135 -1.40 19.69 7.35
C ALA A 135 -2.51 20.76 7.41
N ALA A 136 -2.76 21.32 8.58
CA ALA A 136 -3.48 22.58 8.72
C ALA A 136 -2.61 23.72 8.17
N ALA A 137 -2.70 23.95 6.88
CA ALA A 137 -1.96 24.97 6.15
C ALA A 137 -2.75 25.39 4.90
N PRO A 138 -2.48 26.58 4.33
CA PRO A 138 -3.02 26.98 3.03
C PRO A 138 -2.58 26.02 1.92
N ASN A 139 -3.23 26.13 0.75
CA ASN A 139 -2.80 25.40 -0.44
C ASN A 139 -1.32 25.59 -0.73
N VAL A 140 -0.66 24.55 -1.24
CA VAL A 140 0.77 24.55 -1.49
C VAL A 140 1.10 24.22 -2.94
N ASP A 141 2.24 24.73 -3.42
CA ASP A 141 2.90 24.28 -4.62
C ASP A 141 4.08 23.37 -4.25
N ILE A 142 4.27 22.31 -5.01
CA ILE A 142 5.41 21.39 -4.87
C ILE A 142 6.34 21.61 -6.07
N VAL A 143 7.56 22.05 -5.78
CA VAL A 143 8.60 22.31 -6.77
C VAL A 143 9.71 21.28 -6.61
N ALA A 144 10.08 20.63 -7.70
CA ALA A 144 11.15 19.63 -7.75
C ALA A 144 12.22 20.08 -8.76
N ASN A 145 13.48 20.21 -8.31
CA ASN A 145 14.60 20.69 -9.15
C ASN A 145 14.26 21.96 -9.93
N ASP A 146 13.67 22.96 -9.26
CA ASP A 146 13.22 24.24 -9.80
C ASP A 146 12.09 24.17 -10.85
N GLY A 147 11.50 22.99 -11.09
CA GLY A 147 10.30 22.78 -11.90
C GLY A 147 9.06 22.56 -11.04
N ALA A 148 7.92 23.16 -11.39
CA ALA A 148 6.66 22.87 -10.71
C ALA A 148 6.26 21.41 -10.95
N LEU A 149 6.10 20.63 -9.89
CA LEU A 149 5.63 19.24 -9.93
C LEU A 149 4.11 19.17 -9.73
N PHE A 150 3.63 19.83 -8.68
CA PHE A 150 2.20 20.00 -8.39
C PHE A 150 1.92 21.43 -8.00
N SER A 151 0.78 21.96 -8.38
CA SER A 151 0.39 23.34 -8.07
C SER A 151 -0.98 23.37 -7.41
N ASP A 152 -1.15 24.30 -6.48
CA ASP A 152 -2.40 24.57 -5.79
C ASP A 152 -3.01 23.34 -5.12
N VAL A 153 -2.20 22.56 -4.42
CA VAL A 153 -2.65 21.34 -3.72
C VAL A 153 -3.33 21.74 -2.42
N PRO A 154 -4.66 21.58 -2.29
CA PRO A 154 -5.37 21.92 -1.07
C PRO A 154 -5.21 20.84 0.00
N ASN A 155 -5.49 21.20 1.27
CA ASN A 155 -5.59 20.23 2.36
C ASN A 155 -6.59 19.12 1.99
N GLY A 156 -6.25 17.87 2.31
CA GLY A 156 -7.04 16.68 1.99
C GLY A 156 -6.88 16.19 0.54
N ALA A 157 -5.97 16.75 -0.24
CA ALA A 157 -5.69 16.30 -1.60
C ALA A 157 -4.31 15.66 -1.74
N GLU A 158 -4.13 14.91 -2.83
CA GLU A 158 -2.85 14.33 -3.22
C GLU A 158 -2.49 14.67 -4.67
N GLY A 159 -1.18 14.76 -4.94
CA GLY A 159 -0.61 14.77 -6.27
C GLY A 159 0.20 13.51 -6.50
N VAL A 160 0.07 12.88 -7.69
CA VAL A 160 0.80 11.66 -8.06
C VAL A 160 1.47 11.85 -9.41
N ALA A 161 2.76 11.51 -9.52
CA ALA A 161 3.50 11.57 -10.77
C ALA A 161 4.58 10.49 -10.83
N ASP A 162 4.75 9.90 -12.01
CA ASP A 162 5.92 9.09 -12.32
C ASP A 162 7.02 10.01 -12.86
N VAL A 163 8.20 9.91 -12.26
CA VAL A 163 9.36 10.75 -12.56
C VAL A 163 10.59 9.89 -12.77
N PRO A 164 11.61 10.32 -13.52
CA PRO A 164 12.88 9.58 -13.59
C PRO A 164 13.43 9.30 -12.20
N SER A 165 13.94 8.07 -11.98
CA SER A 165 14.54 7.75 -10.69
C SER A 165 15.80 8.60 -10.43
N GLY A 166 15.99 9.03 -9.19
CA GLY A 166 17.10 9.91 -8.82
C GLY A 166 16.82 10.76 -7.61
N ASP A 167 17.70 11.72 -7.35
CA ASP A 167 17.60 12.65 -6.23
C ASP A 167 16.97 13.98 -6.69
N TYR A 168 16.03 14.47 -5.90
CA TYR A 168 15.28 15.69 -6.16
C TYR A 168 15.42 16.67 -4.99
N ASN A 169 15.75 17.92 -5.30
CA ASN A 169 15.57 19.02 -4.35
C ASN A 169 14.10 19.42 -4.39
N VAL A 170 13.38 19.16 -3.30
CA VAL A 170 11.94 19.44 -3.21
C VAL A 170 11.70 20.63 -2.33
N LYS A 171 10.95 21.61 -2.80
CA LYS A 171 10.45 22.75 -2.04
C LYS A 171 8.95 22.71 -2.00
N VAL A 172 8.41 22.94 -0.83
CA VAL A 172 6.99 23.20 -0.61
C VAL A 172 6.85 24.71 -0.42
N THR A 173 6.07 25.35 -1.27
CA THR A 173 5.86 26.82 -1.20
C THR A 173 4.38 27.12 -1.04
N ALA A 174 4.04 28.33 -0.61
CA ALA A 174 2.65 28.77 -0.63
C ALA A 174 2.14 28.80 -2.09
N ALA A 175 0.91 28.35 -2.33
CA ALA A 175 0.35 28.31 -3.66
C ALA A 175 0.35 29.68 -4.35
N GLY A 176 0.92 29.73 -5.55
CA GLY A 176 1.06 30.96 -6.33
C GLY A 176 2.16 31.91 -5.85
N ASP A 177 2.92 31.57 -4.80
CA ASP A 177 4.05 32.38 -4.30
C ASP A 177 5.30 31.52 -4.06
N ALA A 178 6.11 31.35 -5.09
CA ALA A 178 7.35 30.58 -5.02
C ALA A 178 8.42 31.21 -4.06
N SER A 179 8.22 32.45 -3.61
CA SER A 179 9.13 33.12 -2.68
C SER A 179 8.87 32.76 -1.22
N THR A 180 7.63 32.33 -0.91
CA THR A 180 7.23 31.89 0.44
C THR A 180 7.45 30.37 0.56
N VAL A 181 8.66 30.00 1.01
CA VAL A 181 9.02 28.59 1.26
C VAL A 181 8.49 28.14 2.60
N VAL A 182 7.64 27.09 2.60
CA VAL A 182 7.12 26.43 3.81
C VAL A 182 8.17 25.46 4.35
N THR A 183 8.72 24.61 3.48
CA THR A 183 9.80 23.69 3.82
C THR A 183 10.59 23.30 2.58
N GLU A 184 11.81 22.81 2.82
CA GLU A 184 12.69 22.32 1.74
C GLU A 184 13.32 20.98 2.15
N VAL A 185 13.33 20.01 1.24
CA VAL A 185 14.02 18.73 1.39
C VAL A 185 15.10 18.65 0.33
N ALA A 186 16.35 18.76 0.77
CA ALA A 186 17.49 18.54 -0.11
C ALA A 186 17.66 17.02 -0.34
N ALA A 187 17.75 16.60 -1.60
CA ALA A 187 18.02 15.22 -2.00
C ALA A 187 16.98 14.20 -1.52
N LEU A 188 15.67 14.44 -1.81
CA LEU A 188 14.67 13.39 -1.73
C LEU A 188 14.98 12.34 -2.81
N THR A 189 15.37 11.14 -2.40
CA THR A 189 15.67 10.06 -3.33
C THR A 189 14.37 9.36 -3.77
N ILE A 190 14.15 9.25 -5.07
CA ILE A 190 13.06 8.50 -5.70
C ILE A 190 13.68 7.27 -6.40
N PRO A 191 13.68 6.08 -5.78
CA PRO A 191 14.23 4.89 -6.39
C PRO A 191 13.38 4.37 -7.55
N GLU A 192 14.02 3.69 -8.51
CA GLU A 192 13.32 3.01 -9.61
C GLU A 192 12.30 1.99 -9.08
N GLY A 193 11.11 1.95 -9.68
CA GLY A 193 10.04 1.02 -9.33
C GLY A 193 9.52 1.16 -7.90
N THR A 194 9.64 2.35 -7.34
CA THR A 194 9.23 2.67 -5.97
C THR A 194 8.29 3.85 -5.97
N ASN A 195 7.19 3.78 -5.21
CA ASN A 195 6.36 4.93 -4.90
C ASN A 195 6.81 5.51 -3.56
N VAL A 196 7.33 6.74 -3.58
CA VAL A 196 7.68 7.52 -2.39
C VAL A 196 6.52 8.45 -2.08
N ILE A 197 5.83 8.20 -0.97
CA ILE A 197 4.68 8.97 -0.51
C ILE A 197 5.13 9.92 0.58
N VAL A 198 4.97 11.21 0.34
CA VAL A 198 5.33 12.29 1.26
C VAL A 198 4.05 12.91 1.80
N TYR A 199 3.93 12.95 3.11
CA TYR A 199 2.83 13.57 3.84
C TYR A 199 3.28 14.91 4.40
N ALA A 200 2.62 16.00 4.05
CA ALA A 200 2.73 17.27 4.75
C ALA A 200 1.73 17.26 5.90
N ILE A 201 2.21 17.15 7.14
CA ILE A 201 1.42 16.95 8.35
C ILE A 201 1.61 18.07 9.38
N GLY A 202 0.74 18.11 10.37
CA GLY A 202 0.79 19.07 11.48
C GLY A 202 0.11 20.40 11.16
N ASP A 203 0.51 21.44 11.86
CA ASP A 203 -0.04 22.79 11.77
C ASP A 203 1.07 23.79 11.45
N LEU A 204 0.91 24.53 10.36
CA LEU A 204 1.88 25.51 9.90
C LEU A 204 1.91 26.74 10.82
N GLU A 205 0.74 27.26 11.21
CA GLU A 205 0.64 28.43 12.10
C GLU A 205 1.06 28.07 13.53
N GLY A 206 0.72 26.85 13.97
CA GLY A 206 1.15 26.30 15.26
C GLY A 206 2.62 25.90 15.32
N GLY A 207 3.34 25.91 14.19
CA GLY A 207 4.78 25.63 14.13
C GLY A 207 5.13 24.14 14.25
N SER A 208 4.17 23.25 14.12
CA SER A 208 4.38 21.78 14.14
C SER A 208 4.47 21.15 12.77
N PHE A 209 4.45 21.94 11.67
CA PHE A 209 4.53 21.43 10.31
C PHE A 209 5.79 20.59 10.09
N GLN A 210 5.61 19.38 9.56
CA GLN A 210 6.72 18.51 9.16
C GLN A 210 6.31 17.59 8.00
N LEU A 211 7.30 16.86 7.45
CA LEU A 211 7.08 15.86 6.43
C LEU A 211 7.28 14.45 7.04
N ALA A 212 6.36 13.54 6.75
CA ALA A 212 6.53 12.12 6.98
C ALA A 212 6.64 11.40 5.64
N VAL A 213 7.34 10.25 5.59
CA VAL A 213 7.61 9.55 4.34
C VAL A 213 7.28 8.07 4.49
N GLN A 214 6.54 7.54 3.53
CA GLN A 214 6.27 6.13 3.32
C GLN A 214 6.86 5.69 1.99
N THR A 215 7.35 4.46 1.91
CA THR A 215 7.94 3.91 0.68
C THR A 215 7.28 2.59 0.31
N LEU A 216 6.79 2.48 -0.92
CA LEU A 216 6.24 1.27 -1.50
C LEU A 216 7.15 0.81 -2.63
N ALA A 217 7.93 -0.24 -2.38
CA ALA A 217 8.91 -0.77 -3.33
C ALA A 217 8.35 -1.98 -4.11
N GLY A 218 9.07 -2.38 -5.17
CA GLY A 218 8.72 -3.58 -5.94
C GLY A 218 7.64 -3.35 -7.00
N LEU A 219 7.44 -2.09 -7.40
CA LEU A 219 6.43 -1.69 -8.40
C LEU A 219 6.99 -1.64 -9.83
N GLN A 220 8.18 -2.17 -10.11
CA GLN A 220 8.72 -2.19 -11.46
C GLN A 220 7.79 -2.95 -12.40
N ALA A 221 7.54 -2.39 -13.58
CA ALA A 221 6.94 -3.13 -14.68
C ALA A 221 7.79 -4.39 -14.95
N ALA A 222 7.14 -5.54 -15.11
CA ALA A 222 7.85 -6.74 -15.55
C ALA A 222 8.59 -6.40 -16.85
N PRO A 223 9.87 -6.80 -17.02
CA PRO A 223 10.58 -6.56 -18.26
C PRO A 223 9.71 -7.08 -19.41
N ASN A 224 9.36 -6.22 -20.36
CA ASN A 224 8.71 -6.62 -21.59
C ASN A 224 9.56 -7.72 -22.20
N GLY A 225 9.05 -8.96 -22.18
CA GLY A 225 9.75 -10.23 -22.37
C GLY A 225 11.02 -10.07 -23.20
N VAL A 226 12.10 -10.70 -22.75
CA VAL A 226 13.27 -10.89 -23.59
C VAL A 226 12.70 -11.28 -24.96
N PRO A 227 13.00 -10.56 -26.07
CA PRO A 227 12.59 -11.04 -27.38
C PRO A 227 13.12 -12.47 -27.42
N THR A 228 12.21 -13.43 -27.24
CA THR A 228 12.51 -14.83 -27.55
C THR A 228 12.93 -14.76 -29.00
N GLY A 229 14.24 -14.77 -29.19
CA GLY A 229 14.82 -14.72 -30.53
C GLY A 229 13.95 -15.62 -31.38
N THR A 230 13.42 -15.10 -32.48
CA THR A 230 12.71 -15.86 -33.51
C THR A 230 13.38 -17.19 -33.56
N GLY A 231 12.65 -18.26 -33.16
CA GLY A 231 13.21 -19.60 -33.08
C GLY A 231 14.01 -19.90 -34.33
N GLY A 232 15.32 -19.69 -34.20
CA GLY A 232 16.25 -20.20 -35.17
C GLY A 232 16.05 -21.68 -35.12
N ASP A 233 15.65 -22.20 -36.26
CA ASP A 233 15.47 -23.60 -36.62
C ASP A 233 16.32 -24.51 -35.73
N LEU A 234 15.70 -25.18 -34.73
CA LEU A 234 16.37 -26.21 -33.92
C LEU A 234 16.60 -27.50 -34.76
N GLY A 235 16.80 -27.32 -36.08
CA GLY A 235 17.27 -28.35 -36.97
C GLY A 235 18.76 -28.68 -36.88
N ALA A 236 19.55 -27.94 -36.07
CA ALA A 236 20.91 -28.34 -35.74
C ALA A 236 20.87 -29.46 -34.71
N ALA A 237 21.07 -30.69 -35.15
CA ALA A 237 21.23 -31.87 -34.28
C ALA A 237 22.22 -31.53 -33.16
N MET A 238 21.80 -31.69 -31.91
CA MET A 238 22.68 -31.51 -30.76
C MET A 238 23.90 -32.40 -30.94
N PRO A 239 25.12 -31.88 -30.80
CA PRO A 239 26.33 -32.66 -30.97
C PRO A 239 26.30 -33.83 -29.98
N ALA A 240 26.66 -35.04 -30.46
CA ALA A 240 26.53 -36.31 -29.75
C ALA A 240 27.18 -36.29 -28.35
N TRP A 241 28.16 -35.42 -28.11
CA TRP A 241 28.79 -35.26 -26.79
C TRP A 241 27.86 -34.60 -25.74
N PHE A 242 26.89 -33.79 -26.18
CA PHE A 242 25.92 -33.13 -25.28
C PHE A 242 24.87 -34.14 -24.78
N VAL A 243 24.48 -35.09 -25.63
CA VAL A 243 23.57 -36.16 -25.24
C VAL A 243 24.27 -37.15 -24.30
N ALA A 244 25.57 -37.39 -24.50
CA ALA A 244 26.36 -38.24 -23.63
C ALA A 244 26.55 -37.64 -22.19
N MET A 245 26.65 -36.34 -22.06
CA MET A 245 26.75 -35.68 -20.74
C MET A 245 25.43 -35.81 -19.93
N LEU A 246 24.27 -35.71 -20.57
CA LEU A 246 22.99 -35.90 -19.90
C LEU A 246 22.78 -37.35 -19.46
N ALA A 247 23.28 -38.31 -20.22
CA ALA A 247 23.21 -39.73 -19.86
C ALA A 247 24.09 -40.09 -18.66
N ILE A 248 25.28 -39.47 -18.53
CA ILE A 248 26.19 -39.66 -17.40
C ILE A 248 25.64 -39.05 -16.12
N ALA A 249 24.98 -37.85 -16.21
CA ALA A 249 24.34 -37.22 -15.06
C ALA A 249 23.18 -38.05 -14.52
N GLY A 250 22.39 -38.66 -15.40
CA GLY A 250 21.29 -39.57 -15.03
C GLY A 250 21.74 -40.85 -14.31
N VAL A 251 22.87 -41.42 -14.71
CA VAL A 251 23.42 -42.65 -14.11
C VAL A 251 24.00 -42.38 -12.71
N LEU A 252 24.60 -41.21 -12.48
CA LEU A 252 25.14 -40.84 -11.16
C LEU A 252 24.05 -40.60 -10.11
N ILE A 253 22.87 -40.12 -10.52
CA ILE A 253 21.72 -39.96 -9.61
C ILE A 253 21.11 -41.31 -9.25
N ALA A 254 21.07 -42.27 -10.18
CA ALA A 254 20.56 -43.63 -9.94
C ALA A 254 21.50 -44.47 -9.07
N ALA A 255 22.83 -44.28 -9.19
CA ALA A 255 23.83 -45.02 -8.40
C ALA A 255 23.98 -44.50 -6.97
N GLY A 256 23.75 -43.16 -6.73
CA GLY A 256 23.78 -42.58 -5.41
C GLY A 256 22.61 -42.96 -4.50
N GLY A 257 21.45 -43.27 -5.09
CA GLY A 257 20.21 -43.62 -4.36
C GLY A 257 20.20 -45.01 -3.73
N THR A 258 21.01 -45.94 -4.25
CA THR A 258 21.01 -47.34 -3.77
C THR A 258 22.03 -47.62 -2.67
N ALA A 259 23.07 -46.81 -2.55
CA ALA A 259 24.08 -46.94 -1.48
C ALA A 259 23.57 -46.47 -0.11
N GLY A 260 22.65 -45.49 -0.05
CA GLY A 260 22.10 -44.98 1.20
C GLY A 260 21.14 -45.94 1.91
N LEU A 261 20.48 -46.82 1.17
CA LEU A 261 19.49 -47.76 1.73
C LEU A 261 20.11 -49.05 2.30
N GLN A 262 21.36 -49.36 1.98
CA GLN A 262 22.04 -50.55 2.55
C GLN A 262 22.79 -50.26 3.86
N ALA A 263 23.18 -49.01 4.11
CA ALA A 263 23.83 -48.61 5.36
C ALA A 263 22.87 -48.61 6.56
N ALA A 264 21.59 -48.33 6.34
CA ALA A 264 20.57 -48.25 7.42
C ALA A 264 20.07 -49.66 7.90
N ARG A 265 20.41 -50.75 7.20
CA ARG A 265 20.03 -52.12 7.60
C ARG A 265 21.08 -52.85 8.44
N ARG A 266 22.26 -52.26 8.69
CA ARG A 266 23.35 -52.93 9.49
C ARG A 266 23.46 -52.43 10.92
N GLN A 267 22.57 -51.55 11.37
CA GLN A 267 22.58 -51.04 12.75
C GLN A 267 21.21 -51.29 13.46
N ARG A 268 20.65 -52.50 13.26
CA ARG A 268 19.63 -53.04 14.16
C ARG A 268 19.95 -54.50 14.45
#